data_a69be1aee1724086014c38a0086ca62c
#
_entry.id   a69be1aee1724086014c38a0086ca62c
#
_cell.length_a   1.000
_cell.length_b   1.000
_cell.length_c   1.000
_cell.angle_alpha   90.00
_cell.angle_beta   90.00
_cell.angle_gamma   90.00
#
_symmetry.space_group_name_H-M   'P 1'
#
loop_
_entity.id
_entity.type
_entity.pdbx_description
1 polymer ?
#
loop_
_entity_poly.entity_id
_entity_poly.type
_entity_poly.pdbx_seq_one_letter_code
_entity_poly.pdbx_strand_id
1 'polypeptide(L)'
;MGNKMLKRITKSFNSQSMMKNLGAEIQSVEKGRVIIEAPILPTTLQQQGYVHAGLTFTIGDSAAGYSALTLLPDDHEVMTAEIKINLLAPAEGE
;
A
#
# COMPACT_ATOMS: atom_id res chain seq x y z
N MET A 1 17.76 -7.25 4.72
CA MET A 1 16.84 -8.10 3.93
C MET A 1 17.43 -8.37 2.56
N GLY A 2 17.25 -9.55 2.04
CA GLY A 2 17.84 -9.93 0.77
C GLY A 2 17.14 -9.38 -0.46
N ASN A 3 17.87 -9.32 -1.57
CA ASN A 3 17.33 -8.84 -2.85
C ASN A 3 16.14 -9.65 -3.37
N LYS A 4 16.06 -10.92 -3.01
CA LYS A 4 14.98 -11.82 -3.46
C LYS A 4 13.61 -11.33 -3.00
N MET A 5 13.50 -10.93 -1.72
CA MET A 5 12.24 -10.42 -1.18
C MET A 5 11.87 -9.07 -1.80
N LEU A 6 12.85 -8.18 -1.96
CA LEU A 6 12.63 -6.89 -2.61
C LEU A 6 12.12 -7.07 -4.04
N LYS A 7 12.74 -7.96 -4.82
CA LYS A 7 12.30 -8.25 -6.19
C LYS A 7 10.89 -8.84 -6.21
N ARG A 8 10.58 -9.74 -5.29
CA ARG A 8 9.27 -10.37 -5.20
C ARG A 8 8.18 -9.35 -4.93
N ILE A 9 8.41 -8.47 -3.95
CA ILE A 9 7.44 -7.43 -3.58
C ILE A 9 7.28 -6.43 -4.72
N THR A 10 8.37 -5.98 -5.32
CA THR A 10 8.33 -5.03 -6.44
C THR A 10 7.55 -5.61 -7.61
N LYS A 11 7.79 -6.86 -7.97
CA LYS A 11 7.06 -7.52 -9.04
C LYS A 11 5.57 -7.64 -8.73
N SER A 12 5.24 -8.05 -7.51
CA SER A 12 3.86 -8.17 -7.07
C SER A 12 3.16 -6.81 -7.11
N PHE A 13 3.77 -5.79 -6.55
CA PHE A 13 3.23 -4.43 -6.55
C PHE A 13 2.98 -3.91 -7.96
N ASN A 14 3.96 -4.08 -8.85
CA ASN A 14 3.84 -3.61 -10.24
C ASN A 14 2.77 -4.38 -11.03
N SER A 15 2.33 -5.52 -10.55
CA SER A 15 1.25 -6.29 -11.15
C SER A 15 -0.14 -5.81 -10.71
N GLN A 16 -0.21 -4.95 -9.72
CA GLN A 16 -1.48 -4.37 -9.27
C GLN A 16 -1.82 -3.16 -10.14
N SER A 17 -2.70 -3.35 -11.11
CA SER A 17 -3.10 -2.26 -12.02
C SER A 17 -3.71 -1.07 -11.27
N MET A 18 -4.41 -1.32 -10.18
CA MET A 18 -5.01 -0.27 -9.36
C MET A 18 -3.96 0.69 -8.80
N MET A 19 -2.79 0.18 -8.42
CA MET A 19 -1.71 1.03 -7.91
C MET A 19 -1.19 2.01 -8.95
N LYS A 20 -1.15 1.61 -10.22
CA LYS A 20 -0.79 2.51 -11.31
C LYS A 20 -1.80 3.63 -11.45
N ASN A 21 -3.08 3.30 -11.38
CA ASN A 21 -4.15 4.31 -11.47
C ASN A 21 -4.09 5.32 -10.33
N LEU A 22 -3.64 4.89 -9.17
CA LEU A 22 -3.51 5.76 -8.00
C LEU A 22 -2.18 6.51 -7.97
N GLY A 23 -1.24 6.19 -8.86
CA GLY A 23 0.10 6.74 -8.83
C GLY A 23 0.90 6.32 -7.61
N ALA A 24 0.52 5.21 -6.99
CA ALA A 24 1.17 4.72 -5.77
C ALA A 24 2.55 4.13 -6.07
N GLU A 25 3.47 4.32 -5.14
CA GLU A 25 4.85 3.84 -5.25
C GLU A 25 5.32 3.24 -3.94
N ILE A 26 6.19 2.23 -4.03
CA ILE A 26 6.88 1.71 -2.86
C ILE A 26 8.05 2.63 -2.53
N GLN A 27 8.05 3.17 -1.32
CA GLN A 27 9.15 4.00 -0.83
C GLN A 27 10.29 3.18 -0.25
N SER A 28 9.95 2.18 0.55
CA SER A 28 10.98 1.34 1.16
C SER A 28 10.42 -0.03 1.52
N VAL A 29 11.31 -1.01 1.54
CA VAL A 29 11.01 -2.38 1.93
C VAL A 29 12.07 -2.81 2.94
N GLU A 30 11.63 -3.09 4.16
CA GLU A 30 12.47 -3.61 5.23
C GLU A 30 11.75 -4.79 5.88
N LYS A 31 12.47 -5.59 6.63
CA LYS A 31 11.87 -6.73 7.33
C LYS A 31 10.79 -6.23 8.29
N GLY A 32 9.56 -6.65 8.07
CA GLY A 32 8.41 -6.26 8.88
C GLY A 32 7.87 -4.86 8.60
N ARG A 33 8.43 -4.15 7.61
CA ARG A 33 8.01 -2.77 7.35
C ARG A 33 8.11 -2.42 5.87
N VAL A 34 6.98 -2.10 5.26
CA VAL A 34 6.92 -1.62 3.89
C VAL A 34 6.17 -0.29 3.88
N ILE A 35 6.74 0.70 3.24
CA ILE A 35 6.14 2.04 3.11
C ILE A 35 5.70 2.23 1.67
N ILE A 36 4.42 2.56 1.50
CA ILE A 36 3.81 2.91 0.22
C ILE A 36 3.29 4.33 0.33
N GLU A 37 3.54 5.12 -0.70
CA GLU A 37 2.97 6.47 -0.78
C GLU A 37 2.25 6.66 -2.10
N ALA A 38 1.30 7.58 -2.11
CA ALA A 38 0.56 7.95 -3.31
C ALA A 38 0.34 9.45 -3.33
N PRO A 39 0.40 10.07 -4.51
CA PRO A 39 0.07 11.49 -4.63
C PRO A 39 -1.42 11.70 -4.43
N ILE A 40 -1.79 12.92 -4.07
CA ILE A 40 -3.20 13.30 -4.03
C ILE A 40 -3.55 13.81 -5.42
N LEU A 41 -4.40 13.07 -6.11
CA LEU A 41 -4.82 13.38 -7.48
C LEU A 41 -6.27 13.91 -7.48
N PRO A 42 -6.65 14.70 -8.50
CA PRO A 42 -8.06 15.11 -8.63
C PRO A 42 -9.03 13.93 -8.65
N THR A 43 -8.57 12.75 -9.10
CA THR A 43 -9.38 11.54 -9.19
C THR A 43 -9.42 10.72 -7.91
N THR A 44 -8.72 11.14 -6.86
CA THR A 44 -8.70 10.40 -5.59
C THR A 44 -9.30 11.20 -4.44
N LEU A 45 -10.05 12.25 -4.75
CA LEU A 45 -10.71 13.10 -3.76
C LEU A 45 -12.15 12.64 -3.51
N GLN A 46 -12.61 12.90 -2.30
CA GLN A 46 -14.04 12.77 -1.99
C GLN A 46 -14.74 14.12 -2.25
N GLN A 47 -16.05 14.18 -2.03
CA GLN A 47 -16.88 15.32 -2.44
C GLN A 47 -16.53 16.66 -1.75
N GLN A 48 -15.84 16.63 -0.63
CA GLN A 48 -15.45 17.84 0.11
C GLN A 48 -14.02 18.29 -0.21
N GLY A 49 -13.36 17.63 -1.17
CA GLY A 49 -12.01 18.00 -1.60
C GLY A 49 -10.86 17.37 -0.79
N TYR A 50 -11.19 16.57 0.21
CA TYR A 50 -10.17 15.79 0.93
C TYR A 50 -9.89 14.47 0.22
N VAL A 51 -8.80 13.83 0.60
CA VAL A 51 -8.47 12.51 0.07
C VAL A 51 -9.56 11.52 0.44
N HIS A 52 -10.03 10.75 -0.54
CA HIS A 52 -11.01 9.70 -0.29
C HIS A 52 -10.39 8.63 0.62
N ALA A 53 -11.14 8.19 1.62
CA ALA A 53 -10.68 7.14 2.55
C ALA A 53 -10.33 5.84 1.83
N GLY A 54 -10.91 5.61 0.65
CA GLY A 54 -10.58 4.46 -0.19
C GLY A 54 -9.12 4.43 -0.63
N LEU A 55 -8.51 5.59 -0.91
CA LEU A 55 -7.09 5.66 -1.22
C LEU A 55 -6.26 5.21 -0.02
N THR A 56 -6.55 5.80 1.15
CA THR A 56 -5.84 5.48 2.38
C THR A 56 -5.94 3.99 2.71
N PHE A 57 -7.14 3.42 2.59
CA PHE A 57 -7.36 2.00 2.84
C PHE A 57 -6.58 1.14 1.86
N THR A 58 -6.61 1.49 0.56
CA THR A 58 -5.96 0.68 -0.48
C THR A 58 -4.45 0.58 -0.26
N ILE A 59 -3.79 1.72 -0.08
CA ILE A 59 -2.33 1.71 0.12
C ILE A 59 -1.96 1.14 1.49
N GLY A 60 -2.77 1.39 2.52
CA GLY A 60 -2.55 0.85 3.85
C GLY A 60 -2.65 -0.67 3.89
N ASP A 61 -3.66 -1.23 3.22
CA ASP A 61 -3.84 -2.68 3.14
C ASP A 61 -2.66 -3.34 2.44
N SER A 62 -2.22 -2.78 1.30
CA SER A 62 -1.08 -3.33 0.57
C SER A 62 0.21 -3.22 1.37
N ALA A 63 0.43 -2.09 2.04
CA ALA A 63 1.62 -1.91 2.88
C ALA A 63 1.65 -2.93 4.02
N ALA A 64 0.51 -3.16 4.67
CA ALA A 64 0.40 -4.15 5.74
C ALA A 64 0.64 -5.57 5.23
N GLY A 65 0.05 -5.91 4.10
CA GLY A 65 0.21 -7.23 3.49
C GLY A 65 1.67 -7.52 3.12
N TYR A 66 2.32 -6.58 2.47
CA TYR A 66 3.74 -6.74 2.12
C TYR A 66 4.64 -6.76 3.35
N SER A 67 4.32 -5.96 4.37
CA SER A 67 5.08 -5.99 5.62
C SER A 67 5.03 -7.38 6.25
N ALA A 68 3.85 -7.99 6.27
CA ALA A 68 3.68 -9.36 6.75
C ALA A 68 4.44 -10.36 5.86
N LEU A 69 4.38 -10.17 4.54
CA LEU A 69 5.05 -11.06 3.59
C LEU A 69 6.56 -11.13 3.84
N THR A 70 7.18 -10.00 4.22
CA THR A 70 8.62 -9.98 4.50
C THR A 70 9.02 -10.90 5.66
N LEU A 71 8.06 -11.30 6.50
CA LEU A 71 8.30 -12.15 7.67
C LEU A 71 7.97 -13.62 7.42
N LEU A 72 7.49 -13.94 6.22
CA LEU A 72 7.03 -15.30 5.89
C LEU A 72 8.05 -16.02 5.01
N PRO A 73 8.01 -17.38 5.00
CA PRO A 73 8.81 -18.15 4.06
C PRO A 73 8.48 -17.82 2.61
N ASP A 74 9.43 -18.09 1.70
CA ASP A 74 9.33 -17.75 0.27
C ASP A 74 8.11 -18.37 -0.45
N ASP A 75 7.62 -19.49 0.04
CA ASP A 75 6.50 -20.21 -0.58
C ASP A 75 5.13 -19.80 -0.02
N HIS A 76 5.09 -18.76 0.79
CA HIS A 76 3.85 -18.27 1.38
C HIS A 76 3.36 -17.02 0.66
N GLU A 77 2.04 -16.87 0.62
CA GLU A 77 1.36 -15.67 0.14
C GLU A 77 0.56 -15.05 1.27
N VAL A 78 0.21 -13.77 1.11
CA VAL A 78 -0.62 -13.06 2.07
C VAL A 78 -1.93 -12.68 1.39
N MET A 79 -3.04 -12.92 2.08
CA MET A 79 -4.36 -12.47 1.66
C MET A 79 -5.05 -11.86 2.87
N THR A 80 -5.50 -10.62 2.74
CA THR A 80 -6.17 -9.92 3.82
C THR A 80 -7.57 -10.51 4.03
N ALA A 81 -7.83 -10.98 5.26
CA ALA A 81 -9.15 -11.47 5.63
C ALA A 81 -9.98 -10.37 6.30
N GLU A 82 -9.34 -9.54 7.11
CA GLU A 82 -10.02 -8.47 7.82
C GLU A 82 -9.02 -7.37 8.17
N ILE A 83 -9.44 -6.13 8.01
CA ILE A 83 -8.67 -4.97 8.45
C ILE A 83 -9.62 -3.91 8.96
N LYS A 84 -9.26 -3.27 10.06
CA LYS A 84 -10.02 -2.18 10.63
C LYS A 84 -9.20 -0.90 10.54
N ILE A 85 -9.82 0.18 10.08
CA ILE A 85 -9.19 1.49 9.99
C ILE A 85 -10.03 2.52 10.73
N ASN A 86 -9.36 3.39 11.48
CA ASN A 86 -10.01 4.50 12.19
C ASN A 86 -9.50 5.81 11.56
N LEU A 87 -10.41 6.57 11.00
CA LEU A 87 -10.10 7.84 10.35
C LEU A 87 -10.26 8.97 11.36
N LEU A 88 -9.14 9.51 11.82
CA LEU A 88 -9.13 10.46 12.93
C LEU A 88 -9.16 11.92 12.47
N ALA A 89 -8.78 12.18 11.22
CA ALA A 89 -8.75 13.52 10.64
C ALA A 89 -8.80 13.42 9.13
N PRO A 90 -9.26 14.48 8.42
CA PRO A 90 -9.20 14.48 6.97
C PRO A 90 -7.76 14.38 6.48
N ALA A 91 -7.55 13.65 5.40
CA ALA A 91 -6.24 13.57 4.76
C ALA A 91 -6.13 14.66 3.70
N GLU A 92 -5.06 15.43 3.77
CA GLU A 92 -4.77 16.50 2.82
C GLU A 92 -3.27 16.64 2.66
N GLY A 93 -2.83 17.32 1.60
CA GLY A 93 -1.42 17.49 1.32
C GLY A 93 -1.14 17.37 -0.18
N GLU A 94 -0.03 16.74 -0.50
CA GLU A 94 0.38 16.48 -1.89
C GLU A 94 0.16 15.00 -2.23
#